data_9d2c120dd8c2c84d2278fccf5aad2e76
#
_entry.id   9d2c120dd8c2c84d2278fccf5aad2e76
#
_cell.length_a   1.000
_cell.length_b   1.000
_cell.length_c   1.000
_cell.angle_alpha   90.00
_cell.angle_beta   90.00
_cell.angle_gamma   90.00
#
_symmetry.space_group_name_H-M   'P 1'
#
loop_
_entity.id
_entity.type
_entity.pdbx_description
1 polymer ?
#
loop_
_entity_poly.entity_id
_entity_poly.type
_entity_poly.pdbx_seq_one_letter_code
_entity_poly.pdbx_strand_id
1 'polypeptide(L)'
;MFSELQKCVRGRGPSPIVTWLSDIGRIELSAVTFNNAISKASNFLVDGLELEEDATVSISLGNHWQSPVWLGTALTTGLTIVEREPVITFGTNSATQTWQGSPEDFVVVSRDPFGMPEKDIPAGLINGSAEVRNFGDFFSPSWPVAADHPAVSINSGEFTWSQLTQRAQELASAIDLKPGQSYGLSGSSDLITTIAFQVVLPVAFGHSVVLIDQANPDLDAIKKQEKLEQIVLLG
;
A
#
# COMPACT_ATOMS: atom_id res chain seq x y z
N MET A 1 -10.67 -8.11 1.55
CA MET A 1 -9.21 -7.99 1.74
C MET A 1 -8.69 -8.73 2.98
N PHE A 2 -9.23 -8.52 4.19
CA PHE A 2 -8.69 -9.12 5.42
C PHE A 2 -8.51 -10.65 5.36
N SER A 3 -9.50 -11.40 4.89
CA SER A 3 -9.43 -12.87 4.79
C SER A 3 -8.33 -13.36 3.84
N GLU A 4 -8.10 -12.66 2.73
CA GLU A 4 -7.03 -12.96 1.76
C GLU A 4 -5.65 -12.68 2.37
N LEU A 5 -5.50 -11.60 3.11
CA LEU A 5 -4.26 -11.28 3.83
C LEU A 5 -3.93 -12.39 4.85
N GLN A 6 -4.93 -12.85 5.62
CA GLN A 6 -4.73 -13.95 6.56
C GLN A 6 -4.37 -15.29 5.86
N LYS A 7 -4.94 -15.55 4.68
CA LYS A 7 -4.55 -16.71 3.85
C LYS A 7 -3.11 -16.58 3.35
N CYS A 8 -2.74 -15.38 2.87
CA CYS A 8 -1.38 -15.07 2.42
C CYS A 8 -0.36 -15.32 3.54
N VAL A 9 -0.62 -14.82 4.76
CA VAL A 9 0.25 -15.04 5.92
C VAL A 9 0.41 -16.55 6.23
N ARG A 10 -0.69 -17.30 6.25
CA ARG A 10 -0.63 -18.74 6.50
C ARG A 10 0.11 -19.53 5.42
N GLY A 11 -0.03 -19.10 4.16
CA GLY A 11 0.58 -19.80 3.02
C GLY A 11 2.02 -19.41 2.75
N ARG A 12 2.39 -18.14 3.00
CA ARG A 12 3.70 -17.59 2.65
C ARG A 12 4.62 -17.33 3.84
N GLY A 13 4.04 -17.07 5.03
CA GLY A 13 4.79 -16.90 6.28
C GLY A 13 5.98 -15.93 6.16
N PRO A 14 7.22 -16.41 6.34
CA PRO A 14 8.43 -15.58 6.28
C PRO A 14 8.88 -15.23 4.86
N SER A 15 8.20 -15.72 3.80
CA SER A 15 8.60 -15.43 2.43
C SER A 15 8.30 -13.98 2.07
N PRO A 16 9.22 -13.30 1.34
CA PRO A 16 9.01 -11.93 0.88
C PRO A 16 7.81 -11.81 -0.06
N ILE A 17 7.01 -10.76 0.13
CA ILE A 17 5.92 -10.41 -0.77
C ILE A 17 6.05 -8.99 -1.34
N VAL A 18 6.74 -8.09 -0.61
CA VAL A 18 7.09 -6.75 -1.05
C VAL A 18 8.57 -6.52 -0.82
N THR A 19 9.28 -6.10 -1.85
CA THR A 19 10.66 -5.61 -1.77
C THR A 19 10.69 -4.18 -2.31
N TRP A 20 11.43 -3.31 -1.66
CA TRP A 20 11.68 -1.94 -2.10
C TRP A 20 13.16 -1.76 -2.39
N LEU A 21 13.47 -1.28 -3.58
CA LEU A 21 14.82 -0.94 -4.03
C LEU A 21 14.91 0.55 -4.28
N SER A 22 15.85 1.21 -3.63
CA SER A 22 16.12 2.63 -3.81
C SER A 22 17.62 2.90 -3.90
N ASP A 23 17.98 4.16 -4.14
CA ASP A 23 19.38 4.59 -4.14
C ASP A 23 20.03 4.53 -2.75
N ILE A 24 19.24 4.45 -1.67
CA ILE A 24 19.70 4.44 -0.29
C ILE A 24 19.57 3.08 0.39
N GLY A 25 19.02 2.08 -0.27
CA GLY A 25 18.95 0.73 0.31
C GLY A 25 17.89 -0.18 -0.29
N ARG A 26 17.80 -1.37 0.32
CA ARG A 26 16.86 -2.44 0.01
C ARG A 26 16.12 -2.84 1.26
N ILE A 27 14.80 -2.81 1.21
CA ILE A 27 13.91 -3.25 2.29
C ILE A 27 13.03 -4.40 1.77
N GLU A 28 12.80 -5.38 2.60
CA GLU A 28 12.01 -6.56 2.28
C GLU A 28 10.98 -6.82 3.38
N LEU A 29 9.74 -6.98 2.99
CA LEU A 29 8.65 -7.36 3.87
C LEU A 29 8.18 -8.77 3.53
N SER A 30 8.31 -9.69 4.49
CA SER A 30 7.64 -10.99 4.41
C SER A 30 6.13 -10.81 4.57
N ALA A 31 5.36 -11.87 4.26
CA ALA A 31 3.91 -11.84 4.49
C ALA A 31 3.56 -11.55 5.96
N VAL A 32 4.36 -12.06 6.91
CA VAL A 32 4.18 -11.78 8.34
C VAL A 32 4.47 -10.32 8.67
N THR A 33 5.63 -9.78 8.23
CA THR A 33 6.00 -8.39 8.51
C THR A 33 5.06 -7.41 7.82
N PHE A 34 4.59 -7.72 6.62
CA PHE A 34 3.59 -6.93 5.92
C PHE A 34 2.25 -6.89 6.67
N ASN A 35 1.78 -8.05 7.15
CA ASN A 35 0.56 -8.14 7.97
C ASN A 35 0.70 -7.37 9.28
N ASN A 36 1.85 -7.46 9.96
CA ASN A 36 2.10 -6.73 11.21
C ASN A 36 2.05 -5.21 10.98
N ALA A 37 2.66 -4.74 9.88
CA ALA A 37 2.61 -3.33 9.52
C ALA A 37 1.18 -2.86 9.22
N ILE A 38 0.41 -3.64 8.43
CA ILE A 38 -1.01 -3.37 8.17
C ILE A 38 -1.82 -3.37 9.48
N SER A 39 -1.60 -4.34 10.37
CA SER A 39 -2.33 -4.43 11.64
C SER A 39 -2.11 -3.20 12.52
N LYS A 40 -0.86 -2.75 12.66
CA LYS A 40 -0.54 -1.52 13.42
C LYS A 40 -1.21 -0.29 12.79
N ALA A 41 -1.11 -0.16 11.48
CA ALA A 41 -1.73 0.95 10.76
C ALA A 41 -3.26 0.88 10.82
N SER A 42 -3.88 -0.31 10.77
CA SER A 42 -5.33 -0.48 10.92
C SER A 42 -5.83 -0.06 12.31
N ASN A 43 -5.13 -0.48 13.37
CA ASN A 43 -5.45 -0.02 14.72
C ASN A 43 -5.27 1.50 14.87
N PHE A 44 -4.23 2.07 14.24
CA PHE A 44 -4.05 3.52 14.22
C PHE A 44 -5.20 4.24 13.50
N LEU A 45 -5.71 3.72 12.37
CA LEU A 45 -6.85 4.33 11.66
C LEU A 45 -8.14 4.27 12.51
N VAL A 46 -8.42 3.10 13.11
CA VAL A 46 -9.68 2.86 13.81
C VAL A 46 -9.65 3.44 15.22
N ASP A 47 -8.60 3.15 16.01
CA ASP A 47 -8.54 3.51 17.42
C ASP A 47 -7.79 4.83 17.66
N GLY A 48 -6.87 5.21 16.77
CA GLY A 48 -6.06 6.43 16.90
C GLY A 48 -6.66 7.65 16.20
N LEU A 49 -7.17 7.47 14.99
CA LEU A 49 -7.84 8.51 14.22
C LEU A 49 -9.37 8.44 14.32
N GLU A 50 -9.90 7.41 14.99
CA GLU A 50 -11.34 7.20 15.21
C GLU A 50 -12.13 7.21 13.88
N LEU A 51 -11.55 6.68 12.78
CA LEU A 51 -12.23 6.63 11.49
C LEU A 51 -13.35 5.58 11.52
N GLU A 52 -14.51 5.95 11.01
CA GLU A 52 -15.69 5.10 10.89
C GLU A 52 -15.70 4.32 9.57
N GLU A 53 -16.63 3.36 9.43
CA GLU A 53 -16.66 2.41 8.29
C GLU A 53 -16.88 3.06 6.91
N ASP A 54 -17.48 4.25 6.87
CA ASP A 54 -17.75 5.02 5.65
C ASP A 54 -16.70 6.11 5.35
N ALA A 55 -15.67 6.20 6.19
CA ALA A 55 -14.63 7.20 5.98
C ALA A 55 -13.83 6.95 4.70
N THR A 56 -13.50 8.05 4.02
CA THR A 56 -12.72 8.05 2.78
C THR A 56 -11.29 8.49 3.03
N VAL A 57 -10.34 7.84 2.36
CA VAL A 57 -8.92 8.13 2.51
C VAL A 57 -8.24 8.33 1.16
N SER A 58 -7.28 9.25 1.09
CA SER A 58 -6.37 9.37 -0.06
C SER A 58 -4.97 8.96 0.33
N ILE A 59 -4.30 8.17 -0.51
CA ILE A 59 -2.97 7.63 -0.24
C ILE A 59 -2.06 7.86 -1.45
N SER A 60 -1.02 8.68 -1.28
CA SER A 60 -0.08 9.03 -2.34
C SER A 60 1.37 8.96 -1.84
N LEU A 61 1.96 7.77 -1.94
CA LEU A 61 3.30 7.45 -1.41
C LEU A 61 4.29 6.95 -2.48
N GLY A 62 3.86 6.86 -3.74
CA GLY A 62 4.70 6.39 -4.86
C GLY A 62 5.19 4.96 -4.70
N ASN A 63 6.34 4.64 -5.30
CA ASN A 63 6.95 3.31 -5.23
C ASN A 63 7.78 3.12 -3.96
N HIS A 64 7.23 3.42 -2.81
CA HIS A 64 7.85 3.18 -1.52
C HIS A 64 7.21 1.97 -0.83
N TRP A 65 7.95 1.22 0.00
CA TRP A 65 7.43 0.02 0.68
C TRP A 65 6.22 0.31 1.60
N GLN A 66 6.08 1.54 2.07
CA GLN A 66 4.91 1.93 2.85
C GLN A 66 3.66 2.12 1.99
N SER A 67 3.77 2.36 0.68
CA SER A 67 2.60 2.49 -0.21
C SER A 67 1.69 1.26 -0.15
N PRO A 68 2.15 0.03 -0.44
CA PRO A 68 1.31 -1.15 -0.31
C PRO A 68 0.83 -1.42 1.12
N VAL A 69 1.58 -1.00 2.14
CA VAL A 69 1.13 -1.12 3.54
C VAL A 69 -0.10 -0.24 3.79
N TRP A 70 -0.04 1.05 3.46
CA TRP A 70 -1.16 1.97 3.71
C TRP A 70 -2.37 1.68 2.80
N LEU A 71 -2.13 1.33 1.51
CA LEU A 71 -3.20 0.86 0.62
C LEU A 71 -3.86 -0.42 1.16
N GLY A 72 -3.04 -1.39 1.58
CA GLY A 72 -3.53 -2.61 2.19
C GLY A 72 -4.24 -2.38 3.52
N THR A 73 -3.85 -1.36 4.29
CA THR A 73 -4.52 -0.94 5.52
C THR A 73 -5.93 -0.46 5.24
N ALA A 74 -6.11 0.50 4.34
CA ALA A 74 -7.44 1.00 3.97
C ALA A 74 -8.36 -0.14 3.47
N LEU A 75 -7.83 -1.01 2.60
CA LEU A 75 -8.58 -2.17 2.10
C LEU A 75 -8.90 -3.21 3.19
N THR A 76 -8.07 -3.32 4.22
CA THR A 76 -8.25 -4.28 5.32
C THR A 76 -9.27 -3.77 6.33
N THR A 77 -9.26 -2.48 6.62
CA THR A 77 -10.24 -1.81 7.49
C THR A 77 -11.60 -1.64 6.81
N GLY A 78 -11.66 -1.70 5.48
CA GLY A 78 -12.89 -1.47 4.72
C GLY A 78 -13.15 0.00 4.43
N LEU A 79 -12.16 0.88 4.60
CA LEU A 79 -12.27 2.28 4.20
C LEU A 79 -12.19 2.40 2.68
N THR A 80 -12.88 3.42 2.13
CA THR A 80 -12.88 3.70 0.70
C THR A 80 -11.69 4.58 0.32
N ILE A 81 -10.85 4.10 -0.61
CA ILE A 81 -9.74 4.90 -1.14
C ILE A 81 -10.27 5.81 -2.25
N VAL A 82 -9.99 7.12 -2.16
CA VAL A 82 -10.47 8.14 -3.11
C VAL A 82 -9.32 9.00 -3.63
N GLU A 83 -9.52 9.61 -4.81
CA GLU A 83 -8.58 10.60 -5.36
C GLU A 83 -8.88 12.03 -4.91
N ARG A 84 -10.11 12.31 -4.52
CA ARG A 84 -10.59 13.66 -4.18
C ARG A 84 -11.47 13.65 -2.95
N GLU A 85 -11.43 14.75 -2.22
CA GLU A 85 -12.28 15.01 -1.06
C GLU A 85 -12.25 13.87 -0.01
N PRO A 86 -11.04 13.38 0.37
CA PRO A 86 -10.94 12.41 1.44
C PRO A 86 -11.22 13.05 2.80
N VAL A 87 -11.65 12.25 3.76
CA VAL A 87 -11.67 12.65 5.18
C VAL A 87 -10.23 12.79 5.69
N ILE A 88 -9.34 11.88 5.27
CA ILE A 88 -7.91 11.90 5.65
C ILE A 88 -7.02 11.63 4.44
N THR A 89 -5.92 12.38 4.34
CA THR A 89 -4.89 12.19 3.32
C THR A 89 -3.60 11.63 3.92
N PHE A 90 -3.06 10.59 3.31
CA PHE A 90 -1.74 10.03 3.62
C PHE A 90 -0.75 10.41 2.53
N GLY A 91 0.26 11.18 2.90
CA GLY A 91 1.26 11.68 1.96
C GLY A 91 2.64 11.81 2.57
N THR A 92 3.62 12.14 1.73
CA THR A 92 4.99 12.38 2.18
C THR A 92 5.14 13.80 2.75
N ASN A 93 6.22 14.06 3.49
CA ASN A 93 6.51 15.40 4.00
C ASN A 93 6.61 16.44 2.88
N SER A 94 7.14 16.09 1.69
CA SER A 94 7.18 17.01 0.55
C SER A 94 5.79 17.38 0.02
N ALA A 95 4.80 16.49 0.13
CA ALA A 95 3.43 16.78 -0.30
C ALA A 95 2.74 17.83 0.58
N THR A 96 3.21 18.05 1.80
CA THR A 96 2.66 19.05 2.72
C THR A 96 2.82 20.48 2.20
N GLN A 97 3.81 20.73 1.33
CA GLN A 97 4.08 22.04 0.74
C GLN A 97 2.94 22.54 -0.17
N THR A 98 2.16 21.61 -0.73
CA THR A 98 1.02 21.92 -1.60
C THR A 98 -0.33 21.62 -0.94
N TRP A 99 -0.32 21.09 0.29
CA TRP A 99 -1.53 20.79 1.05
C TRP A 99 -2.27 22.08 1.45
N GLN A 100 -3.58 22.13 1.23
CA GLN A 100 -4.43 23.28 1.51
C GLN A 100 -5.64 22.95 2.41
N GLY A 101 -5.74 21.68 2.87
CA GLY A 101 -6.76 21.25 3.82
C GLY A 101 -6.39 21.56 5.27
N SER A 102 -7.21 21.10 6.19
CA SER A 102 -6.94 21.19 7.63
C SER A 102 -5.71 20.36 7.99
N PRO A 103 -4.83 20.83 8.89
CA PRO A 103 -3.64 20.08 9.28
C PRO A 103 -3.95 18.70 9.88
N GLU A 104 -5.02 18.59 10.66
CA GLU A 104 -5.50 17.35 11.26
C GLU A 104 -5.97 16.30 10.25
N ASP A 105 -6.26 16.70 9.01
CA ASP A 105 -6.70 15.81 7.94
C ASP A 105 -5.53 15.27 7.11
N PHE A 106 -4.28 15.53 7.53
CA PHE A 106 -3.09 15.07 6.80
C PHE A 106 -2.15 14.26 7.70
N VAL A 107 -1.92 13.02 7.31
CA VAL A 107 -0.97 12.10 7.93
C VAL A 107 0.31 12.05 7.11
N VAL A 108 1.39 12.51 7.70
CA VAL A 108 2.73 12.45 7.08
C VAL A 108 3.30 11.05 7.25
N VAL A 109 3.60 10.40 6.14
CA VAL A 109 4.26 9.09 6.09
C VAL A 109 5.71 9.29 5.64
N SER A 110 6.64 8.84 6.47
CA SER A 110 8.07 8.96 6.22
C SER A 110 8.52 8.10 5.02
N ARG A 111 9.52 8.59 4.28
CA ARG A 111 10.23 7.81 3.27
C ARG A 111 11.54 7.21 3.80
N ASP A 112 11.74 7.22 5.11
CA ASP A 112 12.88 6.54 5.72
C ASP A 112 12.82 5.03 5.45
N PRO A 113 13.95 4.38 5.05
CA PRO A 113 14.00 2.94 4.78
C PRO A 113 13.47 2.07 5.91
N PHE A 114 13.68 2.47 7.16
CA PHE A 114 13.25 1.73 8.35
C PHE A 114 11.93 2.27 8.94
N GLY A 115 11.24 3.16 8.22
CA GLY A 115 10.00 3.78 8.70
C GLY A 115 10.20 4.64 9.95
N MET A 116 11.39 5.24 10.10
CA MET A 116 11.63 6.17 11.21
C MET A 116 10.75 7.42 11.03
N PRO A 117 10.24 7.99 12.13
CA PRO A 117 9.41 9.19 12.05
C PRO A 117 10.13 10.35 11.36
N GLU A 118 9.38 11.15 10.63
CA GLU A 118 9.87 12.44 10.16
C GLU A 118 10.17 13.35 11.35
N LYS A 119 11.28 14.09 11.27
CA LYS A 119 11.72 14.96 12.37
C LYS A 119 11.06 16.33 12.31
N ASP A 120 10.96 16.87 11.11
CA ASP A 120 10.51 18.25 10.85
C ASP A 120 9.25 18.23 9.99
N ILE A 121 8.10 18.02 10.63
CA ILE A 121 6.79 18.17 9.96
C ILE A 121 6.16 19.51 10.33
N PRO A 122 5.37 20.13 9.45
CA PRO A 122 4.61 21.34 9.79
C PRO A 122 3.71 21.13 11.02
N ALA A 123 3.56 22.19 11.81
CA ALA A 123 2.75 22.14 13.02
C ALA A 123 1.29 21.79 12.72
N GLY A 124 0.70 20.91 13.53
CA GLY A 124 -0.67 20.47 13.43
C GLY A 124 -0.89 19.25 12.52
N LEU A 125 0.09 18.89 11.69
CA LEU A 125 0.03 17.64 10.92
C LEU A 125 0.29 16.42 11.79
N ILE A 126 -0.26 15.29 11.40
CA ILE A 126 -0.09 14.01 12.13
C ILE A 126 1.16 13.29 11.62
N ASN A 127 2.08 12.94 12.50
CA ASN A 127 3.24 12.11 12.14
C ASN A 127 2.87 10.62 12.15
N GLY A 128 2.33 10.12 11.04
CA GLY A 128 1.86 8.74 10.93
C GLY A 128 2.93 7.70 11.23
N SER A 129 4.18 7.95 10.82
CA SER A 129 5.29 7.04 11.09
C SER A 129 5.71 7.03 12.57
N ALA A 130 5.39 8.05 13.35
CA ALA A 130 5.56 8.05 14.79
C ALA A 130 4.38 7.35 15.48
N GLU A 131 3.15 7.76 15.13
CA GLU A 131 1.93 7.31 15.82
C GLU A 131 1.67 5.81 15.63
N VAL A 132 1.84 5.27 14.43
CA VAL A 132 1.61 3.84 14.14
C VAL A 132 2.42 2.90 15.04
N ARG A 133 3.53 3.35 15.62
CA ARG A 133 4.37 2.56 16.51
C ARG A 133 3.75 2.29 17.87
N ASN A 134 2.76 3.09 18.25
CA ASN A 134 2.06 2.97 19.54
C ASN A 134 0.98 1.87 19.51
N PHE A 135 0.69 1.29 18.33
CA PHE A 135 -0.38 0.32 18.13
C PHE A 135 0.13 -1.12 18.01
N GLY A 136 -0.74 -2.07 18.38
CA GLY A 136 -0.44 -3.50 18.33
C GLY A 136 -0.37 -4.06 16.91
N ASP A 137 0.37 -5.15 16.74
CA ASP A 137 0.55 -5.87 15.46
C ASP A 137 -0.49 -6.98 15.21
N PHE A 138 -1.58 -6.94 15.94
CA PHE A 138 -2.78 -7.76 15.72
C PHE A 138 -3.97 -6.84 15.47
N PHE A 139 -4.72 -7.10 14.41
CA PHE A 139 -5.94 -6.40 14.06
C PHE A 139 -7.07 -7.39 13.78
N SER A 140 -8.26 -7.04 14.21
CA SER A 140 -9.51 -7.69 13.83
C SER A 140 -10.48 -6.61 13.38
N PRO A 141 -11.12 -6.74 12.20
CA PRO A 141 -12.06 -5.72 11.71
C PRO A 141 -13.15 -5.42 12.74
N SER A 142 -13.39 -4.13 12.98
CA SER A 142 -14.38 -3.64 13.94
C SER A 142 -15.80 -3.72 13.39
N TRP A 143 -15.94 -3.79 12.06
CA TRP A 143 -17.22 -3.92 11.35
C TRP A 143 -17.13 -4.90 10.18
N PRO A 144 -18.25 -5.52 9.78
CA PRO A 144 -18.28 -6.35 8.59
C PRO A 144 -18.27 -5.46 7.33
N VAL A 145 -17.36 -5.74 6.41
CA VAL A 145 -17.33 -5.07 5.10
C VAL A 145 -18.28 -5.81 4.14
N ALA A 146 -19.31 -5.12 3.64
CA ALA A 146 -20.25 -5.69 2.68
C ALA A 146 -19.53 -6.04 1.36
N ALA A 147 -20.03 -7.06 0.64
CA ALA A 147 -19.40 -7.53 -0.59
C ALA A 147 -19.46 -6.48 -1.73
N ASP A 148 -20.43 -5.61 -1.70
CA ASP A 148 -20.65 -4.50 -2.63
C ASP A 148 -20.10 -3.17 -2.13
N HIS A 149 -19.46 -3.15 -0.96
CA HIS A 149 -18.83 -1.94 -0.43
C HIS A 149 -17.73 -1.45 -1.37
N PRO A 150 -17.70 -0.15 -1.73
CA PRO A 150 -16.67 0.41 -2.59
C PRO A 150 -15.31 0.43 -1.86
N ALA A 151 -14.36 -0.35 -2.35
CA ALA A 151 -12.97 -0.32 -1.87
C ALA A 151 -12.19 0.86 -2.43
N VAL A 152 -12.56 1.31 -3.65
CA VAL A 152 -11.99 2.49 -4.32
C VAL A 152 -13.10 3.24 -5.02
N SER A 153 -13.12 4.58 -4.90
CA SER A 153 -14.00 5.47 -5.63
C SER A 153 -13.19 6.57 -6.32
N ILE A 154 -13.24 6.59 -7.65
CA ILE A 154 -12.50 7.52 -8.51
C ILE A 154 -13.43 8.10 -9.58
N ASN A 155 -12.94 9.05 -10.37
CA ASN A 155 -13.77 9.68 -11.42
C ASN A 155 -14.40 8.69 -12.43
N SER A 156 -13.76 7.55 -12.69
CA SER A 156 -14.26 6.53 -13.61
C SER A 156 -15.26 5.56 -13.00
N GLY A 157 -15.53 5.63 -11.70
CA GLY A 157 -16.49 4.81 -10.99
C GLY A 157 -15.98 4.23 -9.67
N GLU A 158 -16.80 3.38 -9.11
CA GLU A 158 -16.51 2.67 -7.87
C GLU A 158 -16.08 1.22 -8.16
N PHE A 159 -15.13 0.73 -7.36
CA PHE A 159 -14.58 -0.62 -7.49
C PHE A 159 -14.68 -1.31 -6.13
N THR A 160 -15.40 -2.43 -6.10
CA THR A 160 -15.40 -3.34 -4.95
C THR A 160 -14.11 -4.14 -4.89
N TRP A 161 -13.84 -4.82 -3.77
CA TRP A 161 -12.70 -5.75 -3.67
C TRP A 161 -12.73 -6.82 -4.79
N SER A 162 -13.90 -7.36 -5.12
CA SER A 162 -14.04 -8.34 -6.19
C SER A 162 -13.65 -7.79 -7.56
N GLN A 163 -14.06 -6.57 -7.89
CA GLN A 163 -13.68 -5.92 -9.14
C GLN A 163 -12.18 -5.58 -9.20
N LEU A 164 -11.58 -5.18 -8.08
CA LEU A 164 -10.12 -4.99 -8.00
C LEU A 164 -9.36 -6.31 -8.23
N THR A 165 -9.84 -7.42 -7.66
CA THR A 165 -9.22 -8.73 -7.88
C THR A 165 -9.34 -9.18 -9.33
N GLN A 166 -10.50 -8.98 -9.96
CA GLN A 166 -10.68 -9.24 -11.39
C GLN A 166 -9.72 -8.39 -12.23
N ARG A 167 -9.65 -7.09 -11.95
CA ARG A 167 -8.76 -6.17 -12.69
C ARG A 167 -7.28 -6.56 -12.55
N ALA A 168 -6.86 -6.99 -11.37
CA ALA A 168 -5.51 -7.46 -11.13
C ALA A 168 -5.19 -8.72 -11.96
N GLN A 169 -6.13 -9.67 -12.07
CA GLN A 169 -5.97 -10.86 -12.93
C GLN A 169 -5.88 -10.51 -14.41
N GLU A 170 -6.67 -9.56 -14.89
CA GLU A 170 -6.59 -9.06 -16.26
C GLU A 170 -5.21 -8.45 -16.55
N LEU A 171 -4.71 -7.61 -15.64
CA LEU A 171 -3.37 -6.99 -15.76
C LEU A 171 -2.26 -8.05 -15.73
N ALA A 172 -2.31 -9.02 -14.81
CA ALA A 172 -1.35 -10.12 -14.75
C ALA A 172 -1.35 -10.96 -16.04
N SER A 173 -2.54 -11.24 -16.57
CA SER A 173 -2.70 -11.99 -17.83
C SER A 173 -2.15 -11.22 -19.03
N ALA A 174 -2.37 -9.91 -19.08
CA ALA A 174 -1.88 -9.05 -20.17
C ALA A 174 -0.34 -9.03 -20.28
N ILE A 175 0.35 -9.29 -19.16
CA ILE A 175 1.81 -9.37 -19.09
C ILE A 175 2.32 -10.81 -18.94
N ASP A 176 1.49 -11.82 -19.16
CA ASP A 176 1.80 -13.25 -19.05
C ASP A 176 2.44 -13.66 -17.71
N LEU A 177 2.06 -13.00 -16.60
CA LEU A 177 2.56 -13.29 -15.27
C LEU A 177 1.91 -14.58 -14.72
N LYS A 178 2.72 -15.62 -14.48
CA LYS A 178 2.23 -16.88 -13.92
C LYS A 178 2.10 -16.82 -12.41
N PRO A 179 1.18 -17.61 -11.80
CA PRO A 179 1.01 -17.66 -10.35
C PRO A 179 2.33 -17.88 -9.59
N GLY A 180 2.53 -17.10 -8.54
CA GLY A 180 3.71 -17.21 -7.67
C GLY A 180 4.99 -16.56 -8.20
N GLN A 181 4.99 -16.03 -9.42
CA GLN A 181 6.15 -15.32 -9.97
C GLN A 181 6.37 -13.96 -9.30
N SER A 182 7.64 -13.51 -9.32
CA SER A 182 8.04 -12.18 -8.85
C SER A 182 8.17 -11.22 -10.03
N TYR A 183 7.77 -9.98 -9.83
CA TYR A 183 7.86 -8.91 -10.83
C TYR A 183 8.35 -7.61 -10.22
N GLY A 184 8.97 -6.75 -11.05
CA GLY A 184 9.35 -5.40 -10.69
C GLY A 184 8.30 -4.38 -11.15
N LEU A 185 8.18 -3.28 -10.41
CA LEU A 185 7.43 -2.09 -10.81
C LEU A 185 8.37 -0.89 -10.84
N SER A 186 8.40 -0.17 -11.95
CA SER A 186 9.12 1.08 -12.11
C SER A 186 8.21 2.13 -12.74
N GLY A 187 8.26 3.37 -12.24
CA GLY A 187 7.37 4.45 -12.68
C GLY A 187 6.13 4.60 -11.81
N SER A 188 5.13 5.32 -12.32
CA SER A 188 3.85 5.58 -11.64
C SER A 188 2.68 5.21 -12.54
N SER A 189 1.52 4.94 -11.95
CA SER A 189 0.30 4.61 -12.69
C SER A 189 -0.94 5.20 -11.99
N ASP A 190 -2.09 5.00 -12.62
CA ASP A 190 -3.37 5.27 -11.96
C ASP A 190 -3.55 4.45 -10.68
N LEU A 191 -4.46 4.89 -9.84
CA LEU A 191 -4.68 4.30 -8.52
C LEU A 191 -5.08 2.81 -8.59
N ILE A 192 -5.94 2.43 -9.54
CA ILE A 192 -6.41 1.04 -9.70
C ILE A 192 -5.25 0.11 -10.07
N THR A 193 -4.44 0.51 -11.04
CA THR A 193 -3.24 -0.23 -11.47
C THR A 193 -2.22 -0.33 -10.33
N THR A 194 -2.02 0.76 -9.58
CA THR A 194 -1.14 0.77 -8.40
C THR A 194 -1.61 -0.23 -7.35
N ILE A 195 -2.88 -0.21 -6.97
CA ILE A 195 -3.46 -1.15 -5.98
C ILE A 195 -3.36 -2.60 -6.49
N ALA A 196 -3.67 -2.83 -7.77
CA ALA A 196 -3.61 -4.16 -8.37
C ALA A 196 -2.22 -4.77 -8.24
N PHE A 197 -1.17 -4.05 -8.65
CA PHE A 197 0.20 -4.56 -8.62
C PHE A 197 0.83 -4.51 -7.21
N GLN A 198 0.59 -3.48 -6.43
CA GLN A 198 1.27 -3.35 -5.13
C GLN A 198 0.60 -4.17 -4.02
N VAL A 199 -0.71 -4.44 -4.10
CA VAL A 199 -1.46 -5.09 -3.03
C VAL A 199 -2.16 -6.36 -3.48
N VAL A 200 -3.01 -6.29 -4.52
CA VAL A 200 -3.91 -7.39 -4.86
C VAL A 200 -3.14 -8.60 -5.36
N LEU A 201 -2.22 -8.44 -6.30
CA LEU A 201 -1.41 -9.55 -6.83
C LEU A 201 -0.55 -10.23 -5.75
N PRO A 202 0.17 -9.51 -4.88
CA PRO A 202 0.91 -10.14 -3.79
C PRO A 202 0.03 -10.87 -2.79
N VAL A 203 -1.08 -10.27 -2.39
CA VAL A 203 -1.90 -10.78 -1.29
C VAL A 203 -2.87 -11.87 -1.74
N ALA A 204 -3.60 -11.65 -2.84
CA ALA A 204 -4.66 -12.57 -3.28
C ALA A 204 -4.16 -13.68 -4.21
N PHE A 205 -3.07 -13.45 -4.96
CA PHE A 205 -2.58 -14.37 -5.98
C PHE A 205 -1.17 -14.91 -5.71
N GLY A 206 -0.57 -14.56 -4.56
CA GLY A 206 0.69 -15.14 -4.10
C GLY A 206 1.93 -14.71 -4.88
N HIS A 207 1.87 -13.60 -5.61
CA HIS A 207 3.03 -13.00 -6.26
C HIS A 207 3.96 -12.32 -5.26
N SER A 208 5.15 -11.89 -5.73
CA SER A 208 6.03 -10.97 -5.02
C SER A 208 6.29 -9.76 -5.90
N VAL A 209 6.22 -8.56 -5.31
CA VAL A 209 6.50 -7.30 -6.01
C VAL A 209 7.81 -6.70 -5.54
N VAL A 210 8.61 -6.20 -6.49
CA VAL A 210 9.79 -5.37 -6.24
C VAL A 210 9.49 -3.96 -6.72
N LEU A 211 9.36 -3.02 -5.79
CA LEU A 211 9.14 -1.60 -6.05
C LEU A 211 10.49 -0.95 -6.35
N ILE A 212 10.69 -0.48 -7.57
CA ILE A 212 11.92 0.15 -8.03
C ILE A 212 11.75 1.66 -7.90
N ASP A 213 12.46 2.25 -6.92
CA ASP A 213 12.41 3.66 -6.52
C ASP A 213 13.81 4.28 -6.63
N GLN A 214 14.51 3.96 -7.70
CA GLN A 214 15.84 4.48 -8.01
C GLN A 214 15.74 5.55 -9.11
N ALA A 215 16.56 6.59 -9.02
CA ALA A 215 16.56 7.68 -10.00
C ALA A 215 17.00 7.22 -11.40
N ASN A 216 17.97 6.30 -11.48
CA ASN A 216 18.49 5.77 -12.74
C ASN A 216 18.69 4.24 -12.61
N PRO A 217 17.60 3.44 -12.64
CA PRO A 217 17.70 2.01 -12.42
C PRO A 217 18.34 1.27 -13.61
N ASP A 218 19.32 0.40 -13.34
CA ASP A 218 19.73 -0.62 -14.30
C ASP A 218 18.73 -1.79 -14.21
N LEU A 219 17.70 -1.74 -15.04
CA LEU A 219 16.60 -2.70 -15.01
C LEU A 219 17.03 -4.13 -15.31
N ASP A 220 18.02 -4.33 -16.18
CA ASP A 220 18.53 -5.67 -16.52
C ASP A 220 19.30 -6.26 -15.35
N ALA A 221 20.13 -5.46 -14.69
CA ALA A 221 20.85 -5.88 -13.49
C ALA A 221 19.86 -6.21 -12.34
N ILE A 222 18.86 -5.36 -12.11
CA ILE A 222 17.82 -5.57 -11.10
C ILE A 222 17.02 -6.84 -11.40
N LYS A 223 16.57 -7.03 -12.64
CA LYS A 223 15.84 -8.23 -13.05
C LYS A 223 16.62 -9.50 -12.73
N LYS A 224 17.89 -9.52 -13.02
CA LYS A 224 18.78 -10.66 -12.76
C LYS A 224 19.03 -10.87 -11.26
N GLN A 225 19.34 -9.80 -10.53
CA GLN A 225 19.65 -9.84 -9.10
C GLN A 225 18.47 -10.29 -8.27
N GLU A 226 17.30 -9.71 -8.50
CA GLU A 226 16.06 -10.01 -7.78
C GLU A 226 15.30 -11.21 -8.36
N LYS A 227 15.83 -11.85 -9.41
CA LYS A 227 15.24 -13.01 -10.09
C LYS A 227 13.80 -12.77 -10.53
N LEU A 228 13.57 -11.61 -11.14
CA LEU A 228 12.24 -11.20 -11.58
C LEU A 228 11.91 -11.86 -12.91
N GLU A 229 10.67 -12.29 -13.07
CA GLU A 229 10.17 -12.74 -14.37
C GLU A 229 10.15 -11.58 -15.36
N GLN A 230 9.69 -10.41 -14.91
CA GLN A 230 9.64 -9.19 -15.70
C GLN A 230 9.66 -7.93 -14.86
N ILE A 231 9.88 -6.79 -15.50
CA ILE A 231 9.69 -5.47 -14.92
C ILE A 231 8.60 -4.76 -15.70
N VAL A 232 7.56 -4.32 -15.00
CA VAL A 232 6.44 -3.54 -15.54
C VAL A 232 6.82 -2.07 -15.43
N LEU A 233 6.91 -1.41 -16.58
CA LEU A 233 7.11 0.03 -16.67
C LEU A 233 5.73 0.70 -16.60
N LEU A 234 5.51 1.48 -15.57
CA LEU A 234 4.32 2.26 -15.36
C LEU A 234 4.59 3.70 -15.85
N GLY A 235 3.64 4.29 -16.57
CA GLY A 235 3.79 5.62 -17.15
C GLY A 235 2.49 6.21 -17.61
#